data_b9ed1bf15a781b60340ffce8948cdcc6
#
_entry.id   b9ed1bf15a781b60340ffce8948cdcc6
#
_cell.length_a   1.000
_cell.length_b   1.000
_cell.length_c   1.000
_cell.angle_alpha   90.00
_cell.angle_beta   90.00
_cell.angle_gamma   90.00
#
_symmetry.space_group_name_H-M   'P 1'
#
loop_
_entity.id
_entity.type
_entity.pdbx_description
1 polymer ?
#
loop_
_entity_poly.entity_id
_entity_poly.type
_entity_poly.pdbx_seq_one_letter_code
_entity_poly.pdbx_strand_id
1 'polypeptide(L)'
;MDELIPVKQNDDGEMTFSGRDLYDFLEVTERYGNWFERMLKYGFVEGIDFTTVKSFTVVNNGAKREITDHHMTIDMAKEISMRQRNDKGKIARRYFLHVEKMWNSPEMIVQRAMQIQQRKIEKLEQQIEQDKRYTDFGKVVSISEASINVGAFAKLIYEKHGVNIGRNKLMAWLRDKGYLIKAGREKNFPKQQYIEQGLFELKPTVVKRTEGDIQSG
;
A
#
# COMPACT_ATOMS: atom_id res chain seq x y z
N MET A 1 35.75 1.22 3.42
CA MET A 1 35.73 2.41 2.54
C MET A 1 34.62 3.27 3.09
N ASP A 2 34.89 4.50 3.45
CA ASP A 2 33.88 5.38 4.04
C ASP A 2 32.75 5.64 3.03
N GLU A 3 31.54 5.85 3.51
CA GLU A 3 30.39 6.18 2.67
C GLU A 3 30.61 7.59 2.08
N LEU A 4 30.92 7.64 0.79
CA LEU A 4 31.20 8.91 0.10
C LEU A 4 29.92 9.61 -0.38
N ILE A 5 28.93 8.81 -0.78
CA ILE A 5 27.62 9.26 -1.25
C ILE A 5 26.58 8.36 -0.62
N PRO A 6 25.61 8.91 0.14
CA PRO A 6 24.62 8.11 0.86
C PRO A 6 23.81 7.19 -0.06
N VAL A 7 23.74 5.92 0.32
CA VAL A 7 22.89 4.93 -0.35
C VAL A 7 21.50 4.99 0.22
N LYS A 8 20.49 5.18 -0.62
CA LYS A 8 19.08 5.12 -0.25
C LYS A 8 18.45 3.90 -0.85
N GLN A 9 17.31 3.47 -0.33
CA GLN A 9 16.48 2.41 -0.92
C GLN A 9 15.12 3.01 -1.27
N ASN A 10 14.60 2.65 -2.46
CA ASN A 10 13.21 2.92 -2.81
C ASN A 10 12.28 1.89 -2.14
N ASP A 11 10.97 2.04 -2.34
CA ASP A 11 9.95 1.15 -1.75
C ASP A 11 10.08 -0.30 -2.26
N ASP A 12 10.63 -0.49 -3.45
CA ASP A 12 10.89 -1.81 -4.06
C ASP A 12 12.19 -2.45 -3.54
N GLY A 13 12.94 -1.75 -2.68
CA GLY A 13 14.19 -2.22 -2.10
C GLY A 13 15.39 -2.08 -3.03
N GLU A 14 15.27 -1.32 -4.11
CA GLU A 14 16.37 -1.02 -5.02
C GLU A 14 17.23 0.12 -4.48
N MET A 15 18.51 0.06 -4.81
CA MET A 15 19.49 1.05 -4.40
C MET A 15 19.38 2.31 -5.26
N THR A 16 19.25 3.45 -4.59
CA THR A 16 19.18 4.77 -5.23
C THR A 16 20.16 5.76 -4.60
N PHE A 17 20.54 6.77 -5.37
CA PHE A 17 21.47 7.82 -4.97
C PHE A 17 20.87 9.19 -5.25
N SER A 18 21.08 10.13 -4.34
CA SER A 18 20.69 11.53 -4.56
C SER A 18 21.57 12.16 -5.65
N GLY A 19 20.94 12.79 -6.61
CA GLY A 19 21.62 13.54 -7.65
C GLY A 19 22.37 14.74 -7.10
N ARG A 20 21.84 15.36 -6.03
CA ARG A 20 22.52 16.48 -5.37
C ARG A 20 23.74 16.02 -4.60
N ASP A 21 23.69 14.91 -3.88
CA ASP A 21 24.85 14.38 -3.17
C ASP A 21 25.97 14.01 -4.14
N LEU A 22 25.62 13.42 -5.30
CA LEU A 22 26.60 13.16 -6.35
C LEU A 22 27.17 14.46 -6.96
N TYR A 23 26.31 15.44 -7.25
CA TYR A 23 26.69 16.74 -7.78
C TYR A 23 27.66 17.47 -6.85
N ASP A 24 27.35 17.50 -5.55
CA ASP A 24 28.21 18.13 -4.54
C ASP A 24 29.55 17.39 -4.39
N PHE A 25 29.52 16.05 -4.39
CA PHE A 25 30.73 15.23 -4.35
C PHE A 25 31.64 15.46 -5.57
N LEU A 26 31.05 15.62 -6.76
CA LEU A 26 31.80 15.87 -7.99
C LEU A 26 32.34 17.30 -8.10
N GLU A 27 32.02 18.19 -7.13
CA GLU A 27 32.44 19.60 -7.09
C GLU A 27 32.08 20.35 -8.39
N VAL A 28 30.89 20.13 -8.89
CA VAL A 28 30.43 20.78 -10.13
C VAL A 28 30.15 22.26 -9.87
N THR A 29 30.67 23.14 -10.71
CA THR A 29 30.59 24.59 -10.53
C THR A 29 29.37 25.25 -11.12
N GLU A 30 28.74 24.65 -12.11
CA GLU A 30 27.49 25.13 -12.69
C GLU A 30 26.27 24.83 -11.76
N ARG A 31 25.13 25.49 -11.99
CA ARG A 31 23.93 25.24 -11.20
C ARG A 31 23.43 23.81 -11.38
N TYR A 32 22.96 23.17 -10.30
CA TYR A 32 22.46 21.79 -10.30
C TYR A 32 21.45 21.51 -11.42
N GLY A 33 20.45 22.38 -11.61
CA GLY A 33 19.44 22.21 -12.68
C GLY A 33 20.07 22.13 -14.07
N ASN A 34 20.97 23.06 -14.39
CA ASN A 34 21.64 23.08 -15.70
C ASN A 34 22.52 21.84 -15.89
N TRP A 35 23.24 21.46 -14.83
CA TRP A 35 24.06 20.24 -14.86
C TRP A 35 23.20 18.99 -15.08
N PHE A 36 22.12 18.87 -14.35
CA PHE A 36 21.23 17.69 -14.46
C PHE A 36 20.56 17.63 -15.84
N GLU A 37 20.00 18.75 -16.34
CA GLU A 37 19.46 18.82 -17.70
C GLU A 37 20.49 18.44 -18.77
N ARG A 38 21.76 18.82 -18.58
CA ARG A 38 22.84 18.41 -19.48
C ARG A 38 23.10 16.91 -19.38
N MET A 39 22.97 16.29 -18.21
CA MET A 39 23.07 14.83 -18.05
C MET A 39 21.92 14.12 -18.76
N LEU A 40 20.68 14.64 -18.69
CA LEU A 40 19.52 14.05 -19.38
C LEU A 40 19.72 13.94 -20.89
N LYS A 41 20.50 14.82 -21.50
CA LYS A 41 20.81 14.74 -22.95
C LYS A 41 21.55 13.46 -23.38
N TYR A 42 22.03 12.69 -22.42
CA TYR A 42 22.65 11.38 -22.67
C TYR A 42 21.66 10.23 -22.75
N GLY A 43 20.36 10.51 -22.67
CA GLY A 43 19.30 9.52 -22.91
C GLY A 43 18.72 8.89 -21.65
N PHE A 44 18.99 9.43 -20.47
CA PHE A 44 18.36 8.96 -19.22
C PHE A 44 16.88 9.28 -19.19
N VAL A 45 16.08 8.33 -18.71
CA VAL A 45 14.61 8.36 -18.74
C VAL A 45 14.05 8.40 -17.32
N GLU A 46 13.16 9.36 -17.05
CA GLU A 46 12.45 9.43 -15.77
C GLU A 46 11.55 8.22 -15.57
N GLY A 47 11.52 7.68 -14.37
CA GLY A 47 10.82 6.44 -14.03
C GLY A 47 11.59 5.15 -14.32
N ILE A 48 12.73 5.24 -15.03
CA ILE A 48 13.64 4.11 -15.32
C ILE A 48 14.98 4.36 -14.65
N ASP A 49 15.66 5.45 -15.03
CA ASP A 49 17.01 5.76 -14.58
C ASP A 49 17.01 6.65 -13.33
N PHE A 50 16.00 7.47 -13.18
CA PHE A 50 15.84 8.37 -12.02
C PHE A 50 14.38 8.69 -11.73
N THR A 51 14.12 9.17 -10.52
CA THR A 51 12.82 9.70 -10.08
C THR A 51 13.01 11.09 -9.50
N THR A 52 12.17 12.04 -9.92
CA THR A 52 12.17 13.40 -9.38
C THR A 52 11.50 13.42 -8.01
N VAL A 53 12.20 13.97 -7.01
CA VAL A 53 11.70 14.07 -5.64
C VAL A 53 11.82 15.52 -5.14
N LYS A 54 10.86 15.89 -4.27
CA LYS A 54 10.93 17.16 -3.54
C LYS A 54 11.67 16.93 -2.22
N SER A 55 12.69 17.72 -1.99
CA SER A 55 13.49 17.72 -0.78
C SER A 55 13.46 19.10 -0.13
N PHE A 56 13.92 19.21 1.12
CA PHE A 56 13.97 20.49 1.83
C PHE A 56 15.38 20.77 2.29
N THR A 57 15.84 22.00 2.05
CA THR A 57 17.10 22.52 2.63
C THR A 57 16.78 23.63 3.59
N VAL A 58 17.63 23.76 4.62
CA VAL A 58 17.54 24.85 5.59
C VAL A 58 18.37 26.04 5.06
N VAL A 59 17.74 27.19 4.95
CA VAL A 59 18.43 28.45 4.56
C VAL A 59 18.91 29.21 5.79
N ASN A 60 19.79 30.21 5.59
CA ASN A 60 20.50 30.94 6.64
C ASN A 60 19.64 31.52 7.77
N ASN A 61 18.35 31.72 7.55
CA ASN A 61 17.39 32.21 8.57
C ASN A 61 16.62 31.08 9.27
N GLY A 62 17.01 29.83 9.09
CA GLY A 62 16.33 28.65 9.65
C GLY A 62 15.06 28.25 8.91
N ALA A 63 14.63 28.95 7.87
CA ALA A 63 13.48 28.59 7.05
C ALA A 63 13.79 27.38 6.16
N LYS A 64 12.83 26.51 5.99
CA LYS A 64 12.92 25.36 5.05
C LYS A 64 12.55 25.84 3.65
N ARG A 65 13.45 25.64 2.71
CA ARG A 65 13.19 25.86 1.28
C ARG A 65 13.04 24.53 0.56
N GLU A 66 11.97 24.40 -0.21
CA GLU A 66 11.78 23.25 -1.09
C GLU A 66 12.80 23.31 -2.24
N ILE A 67 13.45 22.20 -2.49
CA ILE A 67 14.39 22.00 -3.60
C ILE A 67 14.02 20.73 -4.35
N THR A 68 14.27 20.72 -5.66
CA THR A 68 14.15 19.52 -6.46
C THR A 68 15.44 18.71 -6.35
N ASP A 69 15.30 17.40 -6.08
CA ASP A 69 16.37 16.42 -6.17
C ASP A 69 15.94 15.29 -7.10
N HIS A 70 16.88 14.48 -7.53
CA HIS A 70 16.63 13.34 -8.39
C HIS A 70 17.29 12.10 -7.78
N HIS A 71 16.47 11.13 -7.43
CA HIS A 71 16.99 9.83 -6.98
C HIS A 71 17.28 8.98 -8.21
N MET A 72 18.54 8.67 -8.44
CA MET A 72 19.02 7.96 -9.60
C MET A 72 19.44 6.53 -9.27
N THR A 73 19.38 5.66 -10.27
CA THR A 73 19.91 4.30 -10.18
C THR A 73 21.43 4.31 -10.10
N ILE A 74 22.01 3.20 -9.65
CA ILE A 74 23.48 3.06 -9.61
C ILE A 74 24.09 3.14 -11.00
N ASP A 75 23.40 2.66 -12.02
CA ASP A 75 23.91 2.66 -13.41
C ASP A 75 24.01 4.10 -13.93
N MET A 76 22.96 4.92 -13.71
CA MET A 76 23.03 6.34 -14.05
C MET A 76 24.15 7.06 -13.27
N ALA A 77 24.28 6.80 -11.97
CA ALA A 77 25.32 7.41 -11.14
C ALA A 77 26.75 7.02 -11.61
N LYS A 78 26.96 5.76 -12.00
CA LYS A 78 28.23 5.28 -12.60
C LYS A 78 28.51 6.01 -13.92
N GLU A 79 27.52 6.08 -14.80
CA GLU A 79 27.68 6.68 -16.12
C GLU A 79 27.99 8.19 -16.02
N ILE A 80 27.29 8.92 -15.17
CA ILE A 80 27.58 10.33 -14.89
C ILE A 80 29.03 10.48 -14.37
N SER A 81 29.45 9.61 -13.44
CA SER A 81 30.82 9.65 -12.87
C SER A 81 31.88 9.36 -13.91
N MET A 82 31.59 8.53 -14.93
CA MET A 82 32.52 8.23 -16.04
C MET A 82 32.71 9.45 -16.96
N ARG A 83 31.68 10.29 -17.07
CA ARG A 83 31.73 11.51 -17.93
C ARG A 83 32.53 12.65 -17.27
N GLN A 84 32.61 12.63 -15.94
CA GLN A 84 33.40 13.60 -15.19
C GLN A 84 34.90 13.23 -15.27
N ARG A 85 35.66 14.00 -16.08
CA ARG A 85 37.07 13.72 -16.42
C ARG A 85 38.06 14.26 -15.38
N ASN A 86 37.67 14.33 -14.09
CA ASN A 86 38.54 14.76 -13.00
C ASN A 86 38.75 13.62 -11.97
N ASP A 87 39.59 13.88 -10.96
CA ASP A 87 39.88 12.89 -9.92
C ASP A 87 38.65 12.51 -9.11
N LYS A 88 37.72 13.43 -8.87
CA LYS A 88 36.45 13.15 -8.18
C LYS A 88 35.59 12.16 -8.95
N GLY A 89 35.46 12.32 -10.26
CA GLY A 89 34.77 11.37 -11.12
C GLY A 89 35.40 9.97 -11.08
N LYS A 90 36.74 9.88 -11.04
CA LYS A 90 37.43 8.60 -10.88
C LYS A 90 37.16 7.95 -9.52
N ILE A 91 37.13 8.74 -8.45
CA ILE A 91 36.85 8.25 -7.10
C ILE A 91 35.38 7.79 -7.01
N ALA A 92 34.42 8.60 -7.48
CA ALA A 92 32.99 8.26 -7.51
C ALA A 92 32.74 6.96 -8.26
N ARG A 93 33.33 6.81 -9.45
CA ARG A 93 33.21 5.56 -10.25
C ARG A 93 33.69 4.33 -9.48
N ARG A 94 34.87 4.42 -8.83
CA ARG A 94 35.40 3.30 -8.03
C ARG A 94 34.50 2.99 -6.84
N TYR A 95 33.96 4.03 -6.20
CA TYR A 95 33.01 3.90 -5.12
C TYR A 95 31.76 3.14 -5.58
N PHE A 96 31.10 3.56 -6.66
CA PHE A 96 29.90 2.89 -7.17
C PHE A 96 30.14 1.44 -7.58
N LEU A 97 31.27 1.14 -8.21
CA LEU A 97 31.64 -0.26 -8.53
C LEU A 97 31.83 -1.10 -7.27
N HIS A 98 32.38 -0.53 -6.20
CA HIS A 98 32.52 -1.22 -4.92
C HIS A 98 31.17 -1.43 -4.24
N VAL A 99 30.33 -0.39 -4.19
CA VAL A 99 28.98 -0.46 -3.61
C VAL A 99 28.14 -1.52 -4.36
N GLU A 100 28.16 -1.53 -5.69
CA GLU A 100 27.47 -2.51 -6.50
C GLU A 100 27.93 -3.95 -6.19
N LYS A 101 29.23 -4.17 -6.08
CA LYS A 101 29.79 -5.46 -5.70
C LYS A 101 29.34 -5.91 -4.32
N MET A 102 29.37 -5.01 -3.35
CA MET A 102 28.87 -5.30 -1.98
C MET A 102 27.39 -5.58 -1.98
N TRP A 103 26.60 -4.77 -2.69
CA TRP A 103 25.16 -4.93 -2.80
C TRP A 103 24.75 -6.27 -3.41
N ASN A 104 25.52 -6.76 -4.38
CA ASN A 104 25.29 -8.03 -5.06
C ASN A 104 26.01 -9.21 -4.37
N SER A 105 26.57 -9.01 -3.16
CA SER A 105 27.10 -10.14 -2.41
C SER A 105 25.98 -11.07 -1.95
N PRO A 106 26.24 -12.39 -1.86
CA PRO A 106 25.23 -13.36 -1.43
C PRO A 106 24.57 -13.00 -0.09
N GLU A 107 25.36 -12.49 0.86
CA GLU A 107 24.90 -12.10 2.18
C GLU A 107 23.92 -10.93 2.11
N MET A 108 24.23 -9.90 1.30
CA MET A 108 23.37 -8.73 1.12
C MET A 108 22.08 -9.07 0.35
N ILE A 109 22.15 -10.01 -0.60
CA ILE A 109 20.95 -10.50 -1.31
C ILE A 109 20.01 -11.20 -0.33
N VAL A 110 20.55 -12.10 0.51
CA VAL A 110 19.74 -12.80 1.54
C VAL A 110 19.14 -11.81 2.55
N GLN A 111 19.95 -10.87 3.03
CA GLN A 111 19.48 -9.86 3.99
C GLN A 111 18.33 -9.02 3.41
N ARG A 112 18.42 -8.57 2.17
CA ARG A 112 17.34 -7.83 1.50
C ARG A 112 16.09 -8.68 1.29
N ALA A 113 16.25 -9.93 0.88
CA ALA A 113 15.13 -10.85 0.73
C ALA A 113 14.38 -11.02 2.07
N MET A 114 15.10 -11.18 3.17
CA MET A 114 14.51 -11.25 4.51
C MET A 114 13.78 -9.96 4.89
N GLN A 115 14.36 -8.80 4.62
CA GLN A 115 13.71 -7.50 4.89
C GLN A 115 12.42 -7.31 4.09
N ILE A 116 12.43 -7.68 2.81
CA ILE A 116 11.24 -7.61 1.95
C ILE A 116 10.15 -8.55 2.47
N GLN A 117 10.52 -9.79 2.84
CA GLN A 117 9.58 -10.75 3.43
C GLN A 117 9.01 -10.24 4.76
N GLN A 118 9.84 -9.67 5.63
CA GLN A 118 9.41 -9.13 6.91
C GLN A 118 8.39 -7.99 6.73
N ARG A 119 8.66 -7.04 5.85
CA ARG A 119 7.69 -5.96 5.53
C ARG A 119 6.36 -6.51 4.99
N LYS A 120 6.43 -7.57 4.17
CA LYS A 120 5.22 -8.23 3.65
C LYS A 120 4.43 -8.93 4.74
N ILE A 121 5.11 -9.59 5.68
CA ILE A 121 4.48 -10.21 6.85
C ILE A 121 3.78 -9.14 7.70
N GLU A 122 4.46 -8.07 8.07
CA GLU A 122 3.90 -6.97 8.86
C GLU A 122 2.66 -6.36 8.20
N LYS A 123 2.71 -6.15 6.87
CA LYS A 123 1.56 -5.65 6.12
C LYS A 123 0.38 -6.62 6.13
N LEU A 124 0.64 -7.92 5.99
CA LEU A 124 -0.39 -8.96 6.04
C LEU A 124 -0.97 -9.11 7.46
N GLU A 125 -0.14 -9.04 8.50
CA GLU A 125 -0.59 -9.07 9.89
C GLU A 125 -1.49 -7.88 10.22
N GLN A 126 -1.13 -6.68 9.77
CA GLN A 126 -1.99 -5.49 9.89
C GLN A 126 -3.33 -5.68 9.17
N GLN A 127 -3.31 -6.28 7.98
CA GLN A 127 -4.52 -6.57 7.23
C GLN A 127 -5.38 -7.62 7.93
N ILE A 128 -4.78 -8.69 8.45
CA ILE A 128 -5.47 -9.72 9.24
C ILE A 128 -6.11 -9.10 10.49
N GLU A 129 -5.40 -8.23 11.21
CA GLU A 129 -5.95 -7.57 12.42
C GLU A 129 -7.11 -6.62 12.07
N GLN A 130 -7.03 -5.90 10.95
CA GLN A 130 -8.15 -5.10 10.44
C GLN A 130 -9.36 -5.96 10.07
N ASP A 131 -9.12 -7.11 9.46
CA ASP A 131 -10.16 -8.04 9.01
C ASP A 131 -10.65 -8.98 10.12
N LYS A 132 -9.98 -9.05 11.27
CA LYS A 132 -10.31 -9.94 12.38
C LYS A 132 -11.76 -9.78 12.87
N ARG A 133 -12.26 -8.54 12.92
CA ARG A 133 -13.66 -8.26 13.28
C ARG A 133 -14.65 -8.91 12.32
N TYR A 134 -14.26 -9.10 11.05
CA TYR A 134 -15.09 -9.71 10.01
C TYR A 134 -14.94 -11.25 9.98
N THR A 135 -13.74 -11.76 10.26
CA THR A 135 -13.48 -13.21 10.32
C THR A 135 -14.06 -13.86 11.57
N ASP A 136 -14.00 -13.19 12.72
CA ASP A 136 -14.65 -13.65 13.96
C ASP A 136 -16.18 -13.65 13.82
N PHE A 137 -16.72 -12.68 13.06
CA PHE A 137 -18.12 -12.68 12.66
C PHE A 137 -18.51 -13.93 11.87
N GLY A 138 -17.72 -14.31 10.87
CA GLY A 138 -17.95 -15.52 10.06
C GLY A 138 -17.93 -16.82 10.89
N LYS A 139 -17.03 -16.91 11.87
CA LYS A 139 -16.95 -18.06 12.78
C LYS A 139 -18.18 -18.21 13.68
N VAL A 140 -18.72 -17.09 14.20
CA VAL A 140 -19.93 -17.11 15.04
C VAL A 140 -21.15 -17.60 14.25
N VAL A 141 -21.24 -17.24 12.96
CA VAL A 141 -22.32 -17.69 12.07
C VAL A 141 -22.24 -19.20 11.84
N SER A 142 -21.04 -19.74 11.64
CA SER A 142 -20.82 -21.15 11.32
C SER A 142 -21.03 -22.13 12.50
N ILE A 143 -21.03 -21.63 13.75
CA ILE A 143 -21.18 -22.46 14.97
C ILE A 143 -22.65 -22.54 15.44
N SER A 144 -23.53 -21.74 14.90
CA SER A 144 -24.96 -21.74 15.29
C SER A 144 -25.73 -22.87 14.57
N GLU A 145 -26.10 -23.91 15.29
CA GLU A 145 -26.96 -25.01 14.78
C GLU A 145 -28.39 -24.56 14.51
N ALA A 146 -28.79 -23.36 14.94
CA ALA A 146 -30.13 -22.82 14.75
C ALA A 146 -30.09 -21.51 13.95
N SER A 147 -30.92 -21.43 12.90
CA SER A 147 -31.07 -20.17 12.14
C SER A 147 -31.69 -19.08 13.00
N ILE A 148 -31.06 -17.92 13.02
CA ILE A 148 -31.53 -16.72 13.73
C ILE A 148 -31.88 -15.62 12.74
N ASN A 149 -32.83 -14.76 13.09
CA ASN A 149 -33.16 -13.63 12.22
C ASN A 149 -32.09 -12.53 12.29
N VAL A 150 -31.97 -11.72 11.22
CA VAL A 150 -30.93 -10.68 11.10
C VAL A 150 -30.96 -9.67 12.24
N GLY A 151 -32.11 -9.41 12.84
CA GLY A 151 -32.22 -8.50 13.99
C GLY A 151 -31.66 -9.11 15.29
N ALA A 152 -31.95 -10.39 15.55
CA ALA A 152 -31.38 -11.13 16.67
C ALA A 152 -29.86 -11.30 16.47
N PHE A 153 -29.45 -11.54 15.26
CA PHE A 153 -28.03 -11.64 14.92
C PHE A 153 -27.28 -10.33 15.15
N ALA A 154 -27.87 -9.18 14.81
CA ALA A 154 -27.27 -7.86 15.11
C ALA A 154 -27.08 -7.64 16.62
N LYS A 155 -28.01 -8.11 17.45
CA LYS A 155 -27.91 -8.05 18.92
C LYS A 155 -26.81 -8.98 19.44
N LEU A 156 -26.73 -10.19 18.91
CA LEU A 156 -25.68 -11.16 19.28
C LEU A 156 -24.27 -10.65 18.99
N ILE A 157 -24.08 -9.97 17.85
CA ILE A 157 -22.81 -9.31 17.50
C ILE A 157 -22.44 -8.24 18.53
N TYR A 158 -23.41 -7.44 18.95
CA TYR A 158 -23.18 -6.43 19.97
C TYR A 158 -22.77 -7.05 21.31
N GLU A 159 -23.50 -8.07 21.77
CA GLU A 159 -23.23 -8.72 23.04
C GLU A 159 -21.87 -9.42 23.08
N LYS A 160 -21.51 -10.13 22.01
CA LYS A 160 -20.27 -10.92 21.98
C LYS A 160 -19.03 -10.15 21.55
N HIS A 161 -19.18 -9.15 20.69
CA HIS A 161 -18.06 -8.47 20.06
C HIS A 161 -18.05 -6.94 20.28
N GLY A 162 -19.02 -6.40 20.99
CA GLY A 162 -19.13 -4.95 21.25
C GLY A 162 -19.40 -4.11 19.99
N VAL A 163 -19.74 -4.73 18.86
CA VAL A 163 -19.97 -4.04 17.58
C VAL A 163 -21.40 -3.53 17.53
N ASN A 164 -21.58 -2.23 17.73
CA ASN A 164 -22.90 -1.59 17.68
C ASN A 164 -23.38 -1.42 16.23
N ILE A 165 -23.99 -2.47 15.67
CA ILE A 165 -24.59 -2.46 14.35
C ILE A 165 -26.07 -2.84 14.44
N GLY A 166 -26.95 -1.90 14.08
CA GLY A 166 -28.38 -2.20 14.00
C GLY A 166 -28.75 -2.99 12.74
N ARG A 167 -29.94 -3.65 12.76
CA ARG A 167 -30.46 -4.47 11.66
C ARG A 167 -30.29 -3.84 10.28
N ASN A 168 -30.64 -2.56 10.12
CA ASN A 168 -30.59 -1.88 8.83
C ASN A 168 -29.16 -1.66 8.32
N LYS A 169 -28.25 -1.31 9.22
CA LYS A 169 -26.83 -1.16 8.91
C LYS A 169 -26.19 -2.51 8.57
N LEU A 170 -26.57 -3.58 9.30
CA LEU A 170 -26.11 -4.93 9.01
C LEU A 170 -26.61 -5.39 7.63
N MET A 171 -27.88 -5.16 7.29
CA MET A 171 -28.43 -5.48 5.98
C MET A 171 -27.74 -4.70 4.84
N ALA A 172 -27.40 -3.42 5.07
CA ALA A 172 -26.64 -2.62 4.12
C ALA A 172 -25.25 -3.21 3.91
N TRP A 173 -24.56 -3.52 5.00
CA TRP A 173 -23.22 -4.13 4.95
C TRP A 173 -23.22 -5.47 4.21
N LEU A 174 -24.19 -6.36 4.48
CA LEU A 174 -24.35 -7.64 3.79
C LEU A 174 -24.57 -7.47 2.28
N ARG A 175 -25.31 -6.42 1.86
CA ARG A 175 -25.44 -6.08 0.44
C ARG A 175 -24.13 -5.58 -0.16
N ASP A 176 -23.42 -4.71 0.55
CA ASP A 176 -22.16 -4.12 0.08
C ASP A 176 -21.07 -5.18 -0.09
N LYS A 177 -21.00 -6.12 0.82
CA LYS A 177 -20.09 -7.28 0.76
C LYS A 177 -20.55 -8.35 -0.24
N GLY A 178 -21.74 -8.21 -0.83
CA GLY A 178 -22.24 -9.10 -1.87
C GLY A 178 -22.85 -10.39 -1.38
N TYR A 179 -23.16 -10.53 -0.10
CA TYR A 179 -23.91 -11.66 0.45
C TYR A 179 -25.38 -11.61 0.04
N LEU A 180 -25.96 -10.41 0.00
CA LEU A 180 -27.35 -10.17 -0.38
C LEU A 180 -27.45 -9.46 -1.73
N ILE A 181 -28.57 -9.64 -2.40
CA ILE A 181 -28.92 -8.98 -3.65
C ILE A 181 -29.17 -7.49 -3.37
N LYS A 182 -28.53 -6.62 -4.17
CA LYS A 182 -28.52 -5.16 -3.94
C LYS A 182 -29.81 -4.47 -4.36
N ALA A 183 -30.45 -4.92 -5.44
CA ALA A 183 -31.59 -4.24 -6.07
C ALA A 183 -32.58 -5.21 -6.69
N GLY A 184 -33.73 -4.70 -7.16
CA GLY A 184 -34.77 -5.48 -7.82
C GLY A 184 -35.78 -6.10 -6.85
N ARG A 185 -36.61 -7.01 -7.36
CA ARG A 185 -37.64 -7.69 -6.56
C ARG A 185 -37.06 -8.55 -5.43
N GLU A 186 -35.86 -9.07 -5.65
CA GLU A 186 -35.13 -9.94 -4.73
C GLU A 186 -34.15 -9.17 -3.83
N LYS A 187 -34.29 -7.86 -3.73
CA LYS A 187 -33.46 -7.04 -2.82
C LYS A 187 -33.52 -7.61 -1.41
N ASN A 188 -32.34 -7.76 -0.79
CA ASN A 188 -32.12 -8.35 0.54
C ASN A 188 -32.25 -9.88 0.61
N PHE A 189 -32.51 -10.56 -0.50
CA PHE A 189 -32.40 -12.02 -0.52
C PHE A 189 -30.94 -12.44 -0.57
N PRO A 190 -30.55 -13.53 0.10
CA PRO A 190 -29.22 -14.10 -0.02
C PRO A 190 -28.97 -14.57 -1.44
N LYS A 191 -27.74 -14.48 -1.91
CA LYS A 191 -27.36 -15.11 -3.16
C LYS A 191 -27.33 -16.62 -3.00
N GLN A 192 -27.68 -17.35 -4.04
CA GLN A 192 -27.82 -18.81 -4.07
C GLN A 192 -26.60 -19.53 -3.51
N GLN A 193 -25.40 -19.11 -3.88
CA GLN A 193 -24.14 -19.70 -3.41
C GLN A 193 -23.99 -19.70 -1.88
N TYR A 194 -24.54 -18.72 -1.17
CA TYR A 194 -24.44 -18.62 0.29
C TYR A 194 -25.56 -19.40 1.00
N ILE A 195 -26.67 -19.69 0.30
CA ILE A 195 -27.69 -20.64 0.76
C ILE A 195 -27.13 -22.05 0.68
N GLU A 196 -26.48 -22.40 -0.42
CA GLU A 196 -25.83 -23.71 -0.63
C GLU A 196 -24.70 -23.97 0.36
N GLN A 197 -23.98 -22.92 0.80
CA GLN A 197 -22.98 -22.98 1.86
C GLN A 197 -23.59 -23.08 3.28
N GLY A 198 -24.91 -23.03 3.41
CA GLY A 198 -25.58 -23.07 4.72
C GLY A 198 -25.45 -21.79 5.55
N LEU A 199 -24.98 -20.68 4.97
CA LEU A 199 -24.83 -19.40 5.68
C LEU A 199 -26.18 -18.69 5.88
N PHE A 200 -27.14 -18.95 5.02
CA PHE A 200 -28.49 -18.35 5.09
C PHE A 200 -29.55 -19.40 4.86
N GLU A 201 -30.65 -19.26 5.60
CA GLU A 201 -31.89 -20.02 5.43
C GLU A 201 -33.04 -19.06 5.16
N LEU A 202 -33.83 -19.36 4.13
CA LEU A 202 -35.05 -18.60 3.82
C LEU A 202 -36.24 -19.21 4.55
N LYS A 203 -36.84 -18.44 5.48
CA LYS A 203 -38.08 -18.83 6.15
C LYS A 203 -39.26 -18.08 5.51
N PRO A 204 -40.26 -18.77 4.96
CA PRO A 204 -41.45 -18.13 4.43
C PRO A 204 -42.22 -17.46 5.58
N THR A 205 -42.45 -16.15 5.47
CA THR A 205 -43.27 -15.41 6.43
C THR A 205 -44.64 -15.18 5.81
N VAL A 206 -45.65 -15.80 6.35
CA VAL A 206 -47.04 -15.52 5.97
C VAL A 206 -47.46 -14.23 6.65
N VAL A 207 -47.57 -13.16 5.88
CA VAL A 207 -48.19 -11.91 6.36
C VAL A 207 -49.67 -12.07 6.27
N LYS A 208 -50.38 -12.32 7.39
CA LYS A 208 -51.81 -12.19 7.45
C LYS A 208 -52.14 -10.70 7.25
N ARG A 209 -52.68 -10.36 6.07
CA ARG A 209 -53.37 -9.07 5.88
C ARG A 209 -54.69 -9.16 6.65
N THR A 210 -54.88 -8.36 7.67
CA THR A 210 -56.18 -8.13 8.25
C THR A 210 -57.00 -7.39 7.19
N GLU A 211 -58.01 -8.04 6.63
CA GLU A 211 -59.01 -7.41 5.80
C GLU A 211 -59.75 -6.40 6.71
N GLY A 212 -59.54 -5.12 6.43
CA GLY A 212 -60.34 -4.06 7.01
C GLY A 212 -61.73 -4.08 6.38
N ASP A 213 -62.76 -4.11 7.21
CA ASP A 213 -64.19 -4.00 6.87
C ASP A 213 -64.43 -2.89 5.84
N ILE A 214 -64.94 -3.26 4.69
CA ILE A 214 -65.56 -2.32 3.76
C ILE A 214 -67.00 -2.12 4.32
N GLN A 215 -67.20 -1.08 5.09
CA GLN A 215 -68.55 -0.54 5.29
C GLN A 215 -68.95 0.20 4.03
N SER A 216 -69.94 -0.38 3.37
CA SER A 216 -70.71 0.22 2.30
C SER A 216 -71.52 1.40 2.87
N GLY A 217 -71.38 2.56 2.28
CA GLY A 217 -72.23 3.73 2.39
C GLY A 217 -72.27 4.41 1.07
#